data_14a29fbc81666ad610483e603633eff6
#
_entry.id   14a29fbc81666ad610483e603633eff6
#
_cell.length_a   1.000
_cell.length_b   1.000
_cell.length_c   1.000
_cell.angle_alpha   90.00
_cell.angle_beta   90.00
_cell.angle_gamma   90.00
#
_symmetry.space_group_name_H-M   'P 1'
#
loop_
_entity.id
_entity.type
_entity.pdbx_description
1 polymer ?
#
loop_
_entity_poly.entity_id
_entity_poly.type
_entity_poly.pdbx_seq_one_letter_code
_entity_poly.pdbx_strand_id
1 'polypeptide(L)'
;MKSLNQLYLCAVLSIFSAHQANSSETSIDRSLQEQTMLSVLYAQSSTEYAANCIQTYANASQILDTAIADKEWTAALEQTGEYSEKPMAIILDVDETVLDNVAFQARSILSGL
;
A
#
# COMPACT_ATOMS: atom_id res chain seq x y z
N MET A 1 -10.44 5.89 -59.32
CA MET A 1 -9.23 5.28 -58.79
C MET A 1 -8.58 6.07 -57.59
N LYS A 2 -8.97 7.31 -57.33
CA LYS A 2 -8.41 8.10 -56.18
C LYS A 2 -9.07 7.82 -54.82
N SER A 3 -10.30 7.25 -54.79
CA SER A 3 -11.01 7.07 -53.51
C SER A 3 -10.59 5.81 -52.71
N LEU A 4 -10.08 4.79 -53.40
CA LEU A 4 -9.72 3.51 -52.78
C LEU A 4 -8.41 3.63 -51.96
N ASN A 5 -7.43 4.37 -52.47
CA ASN A 5 -6.16 4.62 -51.78
C ASN A 5 -6.32 5.47 -50.49
N GLN A 6 -7.31 6.36 -50.49
CA GLN A 6 -7.56 7.23 -49.33
C GLN A 6 -8.22 6.46 -48.17
N LEU A 7 -9.07 5.49 -48.51
CA LEU A 7 -9.69 4.60 -47.52
C LEU A 7 -8.66 3.63 -46.89
N TYR A 8 -7.72 3.11 -47.65
CA TYR A 8 -6.64 2.27 -47.12
C TYR A 8 -5.69 3.04 -46.21
N LEU A 9 -5.40 4.30 -46.52
CA LEU A 9 -4.54 5.13 -45.71
C LEU A 9 -5.18 5.48 -44.36
N CYS A 10 -6.48 5.75 -44.32
CA CYS A 10 -7.21 5.98 -43.08
C CYS A 10 -7.32 4.71 -42.22
N ALA A 11 -7.52 3.54 -42.83
CA ALA A 11 -7.58 2.29 -42.11
C ALA A 11 -6.24 1.88 -41.49
N VAL A 12 -5.14 2.12 -42.18
CA VAL A 12 -3.80 1.85 -41.66
C VAL A 12 -3.43 2.80 -40.52
N LEU A 13 -3.80 4.08 -40.63
CA LEU A 13 -3.58 5.06 -39.55
C LEU A 13 -4.41 4.78 -38.29
N SER A 14 -5.63 4.30 -38.44
CA SER A 14 -6.48 3.94 -37.28
C SER A 14 -5.97 2.68 -36.55
N ILE A 15 -5.41 1.70 -37.24
CA ILE A 15 -4.80 0.52 -36.63
C ILE A 15 -3.51 0.88 -35.89
N PHE A 16 -2.72 1.82 -36.41
CA PHE A 16 -1.51 2.28 -35.73
C PHE A 16 -1.81 3.08 -34.44
N SER A 17 -2.87 3.89 -34.44
CA SER A 17 -3.29 4.65 -33.25
C SER A 17 -3.84 3.75 -32.15
N ALA A 18 -4.55 2.67 -32.49
CA ALA A 18 -5.05 1.69 -31.52
C ALA A 18 -3.91 0.89 -30.85
N HIS A 19 -2.82 0.62 -31.58
CA HIS A 19 -1.66 -0.10 -31.01
C HIS A 19 -0.84 0.78 -30.05
N GLN A 20 -0.79 2.10 -30.26
CA GLN A 20 -0.07 3.01 -29.36
C GLN A 20 -0.84 3.28 -28.04
N ALA A 21 -2.18 3.30 -28.08
CA ALA A 21 -2.99 3.46 -26.87
C ALA A 21 -2.85 2.26 -25.92
N ASN A 22 -2.82 1.03 -26.45
CA ASN A 22 -2.67 -0.18 -25.64
C ASN A 22 -1.26 -0.34 -25.03
N SER A 23 -0.20 0.18 -25.67
CA SER A 23 1.15 0.08 -25.14
C SER A 23 1.43 1.08 -24.03
N SER A 24 0.73 2.21 -23.96
CA SER A 24 0.91 3.20 -22.91
C SER A 24 0.20 2.80 -21.60
N GLU A 25 -0.98 2.21 -21.67
CA GLU A 25 -1.69 1.73 -20.48
C GLU A 25 -0.94 0.57 -19.80
N THR A 26 -0.47 -0.40 -20.56
CA THR A 26 0.32 -1.53 -20.03
C THR A 26 1.65 -1.10 -19.43
N SER A 27 2.28 -0.02 -19.91
CA SER A 27 3.55 0.48 -19.39
C SER A 27 3.38 1.25 -18.07
N ILE A 28 2.29 1.99 -17.90
CA ILE A 28 1.97 2.71 -16.67
C ILE A 28 1.65 1.71 -15.55
N ASP A 29 0.82 0.72 -15.84
CA ASP A 29 0.42 -0.31 -14.88
C ASP A 29 1.62 -1.13 -14.39
N ARG A 30 2.50 -1.54 -15.29
CA ARG A 30 3.74 -2.25 -14.93
C ARG A 30 4.68 -1.39 -14.07
N SER A 31 4.78 -0.09 -14.34
CA SER A 31 5.60 0.82 -13.54
C SER A 31 5.10 0.96 -12.11
N LEU A 32 3.79 0.98 -11.88
CA LEU A 32 3.19 1.00 -10.54
C LEU A 32 3.46 -0.31 -9.79
N GLN A 33 3.34 -1.44 -10.44
CA GLN A 33 3.65 -2.75 -9.86
C GLN A 33 5.14 -2.88 -9.49
N GLU A 34 6.05 -2.39 -10.33
CA GLU A 34 7.49 -2.38 -10.05
C GLU A 34 7.85 -1.52 -8.83
N GLN A 35 7.17 -0.40 -8.60
CA GLN A 35 7.36 0.42 -7.40
C GLN A 35 6.94 -0.32 -6.14
N THR A 36 5.82 -1.02 -6.17
CA THR A 36 5.34 -1.84 -5.05
C THR A 36 6.28 -2.99 -4.73
N MET A 37 6.95 -3.55 -5.73
CA MET A 37 7.92 -4.64 -5.56
C MET A 37 9.08 -4.26 -4.63
N LEU A 38 9.55 -3.02 -4.66
CA LEU A 38 10.62 -2.56 -3.77
C LEU A 38 10.17 -2.54 -2.30
N SER A 39 8.94 -2.14 -2.03
CA SER A 39 8.35 -2.16 -0.69
C SER A 39 8.19 -3.58 -0.17
N VAL A 40 7.72 -4.50 -1.02
CA VAL A 40 7.61 -5.93 -0.70
C VAL A 40 8.98 -6.53 -0.39
N LEU A 41 9.98 -6.26 -1.21
CA LEU A 41 11.35 -6.75 -1.01
C LEU A 41 11.94 -6.22 0.30
N TYR A 42 11.74 -4.94 0.61
CA TYR A 42 12.18 -4.33 1.86
C TYR A 42 11.55 -5.03 3.07
N ALA A 43 10.23 -5.17 3.08
CA ALA A 43 9.52 -5.81 4.18
C ALA A 43 9.92 -7.29 4.39
N GLN A 44 10.18 -8.03 3.30
CA GLN A 44 10.55 -9.45 3.37
C GLN A 44 12.01 -9.70 3.76
N SER A 45 12.92 -8.80 3.41
CA SER A 45 14.37 -9.09 3.51
C SER A 45 15.15 -8.12 4.39
N SER A 46 14.58 -6.99 4.79
CA SER A 46 15.29 -5.98 5.55
C SER A 46 15.37 -6.33 7.03
N THR A 47 16.58 -6.48 7.54
CA THR A 47 16.85 -6.61 8.97
C THR A 47 16.42 -5.36 9.74
N GLU A 48 16.52 -4.19 9.14
CA GLU A 48 16.06 -2.93 9.72
C GLU A 48 14.54 -2.93 9.94
N TYR A 49 13.77 -3.37 8.94
CA TYR A 49 12.31 -3.51 9.07
C TYR A 49 11.95 -4.45 10.23
N ALA A 50 12.55 -5.63 10.28
CA ALA A 50 12.32 -6.60 11.35
C ALA A 50 12.71 -6.05 12.74
N ALA A 51 13.85 -5.36 12.84
CA ALA A 51 14.30 -4.75 14.08
C ALA A 51 13.33 -3.65 14.54
N ASN A 52 12.86 -2.79 13.64
CA ASN A 52 11.90 -1.73 13.95
C ASN A 52 10.56 -2.31 14.46
N CYS A 53 10.05 -3.37 13.84
CA CYS A 53 8.86 -4.05 14.32
C CYS A 53 9.04 -4.58 15.74
N ILE A 54 10.10 -5.35 15.98
CA ILE A 54 10.41 -5.92 17.30
C ILE A 54 10.55 -4.83 18.36
N GLN A 55 11.30 -3.78 18.06
CA GLN A 55 11.51 -2.66 18.99
C GLN A 55 10.22 -1.91 19.31
N THR A 56 9.39 -1.65 18.30
CA THR A 56 8.12 -0.94 18.47
C THR A 56 7.16 -1.72 19.37
N TYR A 57 6.99 -3.02 19.13
CA TYR A 57 6.11 -3.85 19.95
C TYR A 57 6.67 -4.08 21.36
N ALA A 58 7.98 -4.24 21.50
CA ALA A 58 8.62 -4.33 22.81
C ALA A 58 8.40 -3.07 23.65
N ASN A 59 8.58 -1.90 23.07
CA ASN A 59 8.34 -0.62 23.74
C ASN A 59 6.86 -0.43 24.10
N ALA A 60 5.96 -0.75 23.18
CA ALA A 60 4.52 -0.69 23.44
C ALA A 60 4.12 -1.60 24.60
N SER A 61 4.64 -2.83 24.64
CA SER A 61 4.37 -3.79 25.73
C SER A 61 4.89 -3.29 27.09
N GLN A 62 6.04 -2.63 27.12
CA GLN A 62 6.60 -2.09 28.36
C GLN A 62 5.80 -0.92 28.95
N ILE A 63 5.21 -0.09 28.09
CA ILE A 63 4.46 1.09 28.53
C ILE A 63 2.97 0.79 28.81
N LEU A 64 2.47 -0.33 28.31
CA LEU A 64 1.04 -0.65 28.31
C LEU A 64 0.44 -0.67 29.72
N ASP A 65 1.09 -1.31 30.69
CA ASP A 65 0.61 -1.39 32.07
C ASP A 65 0.54 0.00 32.71
N THR A 66 1.51 0.87 32.45
CA THR A 66 1.53 2.26 32.92
C THR A 66 0.39 3.06 32.28
N ALA A 67 0.19 2.92 30.98
CA ALA A 67 -0.88 3.60 30.27
C ALA A 67 -2.26 3.17 30.74
N ILE A 68 -2.46 1.88 31.04
CA ILE A 68 -3.73 1.35 31.57
C ILE A 68 -4.00 1.87 32.99
N ALA A 69 -2.98 2.03 33.82
CA ALA A 69 -3.12 2.50 35.19
C ALA A 69 -3.39 4.00 35.28
N ASP A 70 -3.01 4.78 34.27
CA ASP A 70 -3.18 6.24 34.23
C ASP A 70 -4.47 6.59 33.46
N LYS A 71 -5.51 6.97 34.19
CA LYS A 71 -6.81 7.33 33.61
C LYS A 71 -6.78 8.61 32.75
N GLU A 72 -5.77 9.43 32.91
CA GLU A 72 -5.57 10.63 32.10
C GLU A 72 -4.72 10.36 30.85
N TRP A 73 -4.25 9.12 30.68
CA TRP A 73 -3.49 8.75 29.49
C TRP A 73 -4.34 8.78 28.24
N THR A 74 -3.87 9.49 27.21
CA THR A 74 -4.48 9.45 25.89
C THR A 74 -3.41 9.55 24.81
N ALA A 75 -3.54 8.75 23.75
CA ALA A 75 -2.74 8.86 22.54
C ALA A 75 -3.32 9.91 21.56
N ALA A 76 -4.58 10.31 21.75
CA ALA A 76 -5.25 11.31 20.93
C ALA A 76 -5.07 12.72 21.56
N LEU A 77 -4.11 13.47 21.03
CA LEU A 77 -3.80 14.82 21.54
C LEU A 77 -4.95 15.82 21.38
N GLU A 78 -5.86 15.55 20.43
CA GLU A 78 -7.05 16.33 20.15
C GLU A 78 -8.27 15.89 20.97
N GLN A 79 -8.13 14.89 21.82
CA GLN A 79 -9.24 14.40 22.63
C GLN A 79 -9.70 15.48 23.62
N THR A 80 -11.00 15.75 23.59
CA THR A 80 -11.65 16.74 24.45
C THR A 80 -12.81 16.10 25.23
N GLY A 81 -13.17 16.70 26.35
CA GLY A 81 -14.23 16.22 27.23
C GLY A 81 -13.77 15.18 28.23
N GLU A 82 -14.70 14.68 29.02
CA GLU A 82 -14.45 13.69 30.08
C GLU A 82 -14.21 12.31 29.49
N TYR A 83 -13.04 11.74 29.68
CA TYR A 83 -12.68 10.42 29.19
C TYR A 83 -12.09 9.47 30.26
N SER A 84 -11.67 10.01 31.42
CA SER A 84 -11.06 9.24 32.49
C SER A 84 -11.90 8.08 33.04
N GLU A 85 -13.22 8.21 32.93
CA GLU A 85 -14.18 7.18 33.35
C GLU A 85 -14.60 6.22 32.22
N LYS A 86 -14.09 6.42 30.99
CA LYS A 86 -14.35 5.51 29.87
C LYS A 86 -13.44 4.29 29.92
N PRO A 87 -13.88 3.15 29.38
CA PRO A 87 -13.02 1.99 29.26
C PRO A 87 -11.82 2.27 28.36
N MET A 88 -10.67 1.72 28.72
CA MET A 88 -9.46 1.81 27.91
C MET A 88 -9.64 1.08 26.56
N ALA A 89 -9.04 1.63 25.53
CA ALA A 89 -9.04 1.05 24.19
C ALA A 89 -7.66 1.17 23.55
N ILE A 90 -7.32 0.21 22.71
CA ILE A 90 -6.13 0.25 21.86
C ILE A 90 -6.62 0.36 20.41
N ILE A 91 -6.05 1.31 19.68
CA ILE A 91 -6.30 1.48 18.25
C ILE A 91 -5.05 1.00 17.52
N LEU A 92 -5.23 0.03 16.64
CA LEU A 92 -4.16 -0.53 15.81
C LEU A 92 -4.55 -0.41 14.35
N ASP A 93 -3.56 -0.10 13.52
CA ASP A 93 -3.66 -0.30 12.08
C ASP A 93 -3.68 -1.80 11.75
N VAL A 94 -4.22 -2.16 10.60
CA VAL A 94 -4.40 -3.57 10.23
C VAL A 94 -3.26 -4.05 9.34
N ASP A 95 -3.01 -3.35 8.23
CA ASP A 95 -2.06 -3.79 7.22
C ASP A 95 -0.62 -3.52 7.67
N GLU A 96 0.24 -4.53 7.58
CA GLU A 96 1.62 -4.52 8.08
C GLU A 96 1.77 -4.12 9.56
N THR A 97 0.66 -4.14 10.30
CA THR A 97 0.63 -3.90 11.74
C THR A 97 0.10 -5.12 12.50
N VAL A 98 -1.17 -5.49 12.27
CA VAL A 98 -1.78 -6.70 12.85
C VAL A 98 -1.66 -7.88 11.90
N LEU A 99 -1.76 -7.65 10.60
CA LEU A 99 -1.64 -8.65 9.54
C LEU A 99 -0.41 -8.35 8.66
N ASP A 100 0.35 -9.40 8.39
CA ASP A 100 1.41 -9.38 7.37
C ASP A 100 0.81 -9.66 5.99
N ASN A 101 0.61 -8.62 5.19
CA ASN A 101 0.07 -8.70 3.84
C ASN A 101 1.15 -8.82 2.75
N VAL A 102 2.43 -8.81 3.12
CA VAL A 102 3.56 -8.80 2.18
C VAL A 102 3.51 -9.98 1.21
N ALA A 103 3.17 -11.16 1.68
CA ALA A 103 3.03 -12.34 0.83
C ALA A 103 1.85 -12.24 -0.16
N PHE A 104 0.76 -11.57 0.21
CA PHE A 104 -0.35 -11.28 -0.67
C PHE A 104 0.05 -10.26 -1.75
N GLN A 105 0.67 -9.18 -1.36
CA GLN A 105 1.16 -8.13 -2.28
C GLN A 105 2.16 -8.70 -3.29
N ALA A 106 3.09 -9.56 -2.84
CA ALA A 106 4.02 -10.26 -3.74
C ALA A 106 3.30 -11.10 -4.81
N ARG A 107 2.25 -11.84 -4.40
CA ARG A 107 1.45 -12.63 -5.36
C ARG A 107 0.68 -11.76 -6.34
N SER A 108 0.12 -10.64 -5.90
CA SER A 108 -0.60 -9.69 -6.78
C SER A 108 0.33 -9.13 -7.87
N ILE A 109 1.56 -8.75 -7.51
CA ILE A 109 2.55 -8.28 -8.47
C ILE A 109 2.87 -9.37 -9.50
N LEU A 110 3.09 -10.62 -9.06
CA LEU A 110 3.43 -11.72 -9.94
C LEU A 110 2.28 -12.13 -10.89
N SER A 111 1.04 -11.97 -10.44
CA SER A 111 -0.16 -12.31 -11.22
C SER A 111 -0.65 -11.17 -12.11
N GLY A 112 -0.11 -9.97 -11.95
CA GLY A 112 -0.56 -8.79 -12.70
C GLY A 112 -1.94 -8.29 -12.27
N LEU A 113 -2.33 -8.52 -11.02
CA LEU A 113 -3.60 -8.08 -10.43
C LEU A 113 -3.45 -6.74 -9.70
#